data_96eb65c6483c8fd8658bbd7270b6c429
#
_entry.id   96eb65c6483c8fd8658bbd7270b6c429
#
_cell.length_a   1.000
_cell.length_b   1.000
_cell.length_c   1.000
_cell.angle_alpha   90.00
_cell.angle_beta   90.00
_cell.angle_gamma   90.00
#
_symmetry.space_group_name_H-M   'P 1'
#
loop_
_entity.id
_entity.type
_entity.pdbx_description
1 polymer ?
#
loop_
_entity_poly.entity_id
_entity_poly.type
_entity_poly.pdbx_seq_one_letter_code
_entity_poly.pdbx_strand_id
1 'polypeptide(L)'
;MTKYLISFPSSAMDHIADEDFPAVGAASHAVVKEAKDAGVWIFGGGINEHVPSVMVSGDGTVTNDTYPQTREFDGGFTVLEVPTREEALVWAAKIAVSCRCAQELREFQYDPES
;
A
#
# COMPACT_ATOMS: atom_id res chain seq x y z
N MET A 1 5.31 -4.77 -19.20
CA MET A 1 4.70 -4.12 -18.02
C MET A 1 5.20 -4.78 -16.75
N THR A 2 5.45 -4.03 -15.73
CA THR A 2 5.96 -4.52 -14.45
C THR A 2 5.02 -4.08 -13.34
N LYS A 3 4.79 -4.98 -12.38
CA LYS A 3 3.97 -4.67 -11.21
C LYS A 3 4.85 -4.18 -10.06
N TYR A 4 4.35 -3.19 -9.35
CA TYR A 4 5.05 -2.56 -8.22
C TYR A 4 4.15 -2.52 -7.00
N LEU A 5 4.75 -2.72 -5.83
CA LEU A 5 4.10 -2.55 -4.55
C LEU A 5 4.57 -1.22 -3.94
N ILE A 6 3.62 -0.36 -3.65
CA ILE A 6 3.84 0.93 -2.99
C ILE A 6 3.17 0.83 -1.62
N SER A 7 3.92 1.11 -0.55
CA SER A 7 3.39 0.90 0.80
C SER A 7 4.02 1.81 1.84
N PHE A 8 3.35 1.91 2.97
CA PHE A 8 3.84 2.61 4.15
C PHE A 8 3.26 1.95 5.41
N PRO A 9 4.00 1.96 6.54
CA PRO A 9 3.45 1.49 7.82
C PRO A 9 2.47 2.51 8.39
N SER A 10 1.52 2.07 9.21
CA SER A 10 0.52 2.97 9.80
C SER A 10 1.16 4.11 10.59
N SER A 11 2.27 3.84 11.27
CA SER A 11 3.01 4.84 12.06
C SER A 11 3.50 6.02 11.23
N ALA A 12 3.66 5.86 9.92
CA ALA A 12 4.07 6.95 9.04
C ALA A 12 3.04 8.08 8.97
N MET A 13 1.80 7.83 9.40
CA MET A 13 0.72 8.82 9.42
C MET A 13 0.46 9.39 10.83
N ASP A 14 1.25 9.03 11.83
CA ASP A 14 1.03 9.46 13.23
C ASP A 14 1.08 10.98 13.42
N HIS A 15 1.76 11.70 12.54
CA HIS A 15 1.87 13.16 12.59
C HIS A 15 0.62 13.89 12.07
N ILE A 16 -0.35 13.17 11.51
CA ILE A 16 -1.55 13.77 10.92
C ILE A 16 -2.60 13.95 12.01
N ALA A 17 -3.13 15.16 12.13
CA ALA A 17 -4.20 15.44 13.08
C ALA A 17 -5.49 14.75 12.68
N ASP A 18 -6.29 14.33 13.66
CA ASP A 18 -7.52 13.57 13.41
C ASP A 18 -8.48 14.32 12.47
N GLU A 19 -8.59 15.63 12.62
CA GLU A 19 -9.47 16.46 11.77
C GLU A 19 -9.01 16.54 10.30
N ASP A 20 -7.77 16.17 10.00
CA ASP A 20 -7.22 16.20 8.66
C ASP A 20 -7.46 14.91 7.88
N PHE A 21 -7.82 13.80 8.54
CA PHE A 21 -8.02 12.52 7.88
C PHE A 21 -9.07 12.54 6.76
N PRO A 22 -10.21 13.24 6.89
CA PRO A 22 -11.14 13.33 5.76
C PRO A 22 -10.52 13.95 4.51
N ALA A 23 -9.67 14.97 4.66
CA ALA A 23 -8.97 15.58 3.53
C ALA A 23 -7.92 14.64 2.93
N VAL A 24 -7.20 13.89 3.77
CA VAL A 24 -6.25 12.86 3.32
C VAL A 24 -7.00 11.77 2.54
N GLY A 25 -8.14 11.32 3.04
CA GLY A 25 -8.97 10.33 2.35
C GLY A 25 -9.42 10.81 0.98
N ALA A 26 -9.90 12.05 0.90
CA ALA A 26 -10.32 12.63 -0.38
C ALA A 26 -9.15 12.75 -1.36
N ALA A 27 -7.99 13.18 -0.90
CA ALA A 27 -6.80 13.32 -1.74
C ALA A 27 -6.30 11.96 -2.24
N SER A 28 -6.28 10.94 -1.38
CA SER A 28 -5.86 9.59 -1.78
C SER A 28 -6.82 8.97 -2.78
N HIS A 29 -8.13 9.14 -2.59
CA HIS A 29 -9.14 8.66 -3.55
C HIS A 29 -9.01 9.34 -4.91
N ALA A 30 -8.62 10.63 -4.95
CA ALA A 30 -8.38 11.33 -6.20
C ALA A 30 -7.20 10.71 -6.96
N VAL A 31 -6.13 10.33 -6.28
CA VAL A 31 -4.98 9.63 -6.91
C VAL A 31 -5.40 8.24 -7.41
N VAL A 32 -6.20 7.51 -6.64
CA VAL A 32 -6.74 6.21 -7.06
C VAL A 32 -7.54 6.35 -8.35
N LYS A 33 -8.41 7.36 -8.43
CA LYS A 33 -9.19 7.62 -9.64
C LYS A 33 -8.28 7.95 -10.83
N GLU A 34 -7.26 8.77 -10.61
CA GLU A 34 -6.28 9.13 -11.64
C GLU A 34 -5.56 7.87 -12.16
N ALA A 35 -5.15 6.98 -11.26
CA ALA A 35 -4.48 5.73 -11.63
C ALA A 35 -5.41 4.77 -12.39
N LYS A 36 -6.67 4.69 -11.99
CA LYS A 36 -7.67 3.91 -12.72
C LYS A 36 -7.91 4.47 -14.12
N ASP A 37 -8.05 5.79 -14.24
CA ASP A 37 -8.25 6.45 -15.53
C ASP A 37 -7.03 6.26 -16.44
N ALA A 38 -5.84 6.20 -15.87
CA ALA A 38 -4.60 5.94 -16.62
C ALA A 38 -4.40 4.44 -16.98
N GLY A 39 -5.24 3.56 -16.45
CA GLY A 39 -5.15 2.12 -16.73
C GLY A 39 -4.02 1.39 -16.03
N VAL A 40 -3.44 1.97 -14.96
CA VAL A 40 -2.30 1.38 -14.24
C VAL A 40 -2.67 0.74 -12.90
N TRP A 41 -3.89 0.97 -12.43
CA TRP A 41 -4.35 0.51 -11.12
C TRP A 41 -4.65 -0.98 -11.13
N ILE A 42 -4.06 -1.74 -10.20
CA ILE A 42 -4.38 -3.16 -9.98
C ILE A 42 -5.23 -3.29 -8.72
N PHE A 43 -4.70 -2.85 -7.57
CA PHE A 43 -5.39 -2.96 -6.29
C PHE A 43 -4.75 -2.04 -5.27
N GLY A 44 -5.53 -1.60 -4.30
CA GLY A 44 -5.01 -0.88 -3.14
C GLY A 44 -5.98 -0.92 -1.98
N GLY A 45 -5.44 -0.68 -0.80
CA GLY A 45 -6.24 -0.63 0.42
C GLY A 45 -5.37 -0.44 1.63
N GLY A 46 -6.01 -0.11 2.74
CA GLY A 46 -5.40 -0.06 4.04
C GLY A 46 -5.69 -1.34 4.82
N ILE A 47 -4.76 -1.73 5.67
CA ILE A 47 -4.98 -2.84 6.59
C ILE A 47 -5.96 -2.38 7.69
N ASN A 48 -6.92 -3.23 8.03
CA ASN A 48 -7.83 -2.95 9.14
C ASN A 48 -7.10 -3.17 10.47
N GLU A 49 -6.70 -2.06 11.10
CA GLU A 49 -5.94 -2.09 12.36
C GLU A 49 -6.73 -2.64 13.53
N HIS A 50 -8.06 -2.70 13.43
CA HIS A 50 -8.92 -3.23 14.49
C HIS A 50 -8.98 -4.77 14.49
N VAL A 51 -8.42 -5.41 13.48
CA VAL A 51 -8.35 -6.86 13.37
C VAL A 51 -6.88 -7.28 13.47
N PRO A 52 -6.47 -7.95 14.56
CA PRO A 52 -5.10 -8.39 14.72
C PRO A 52 -4.68 -9.37 13.64
N SER A 53 -3.42 -9.30 13.22
CA SER A 53 -2.86 -10.30 12.33
C SER A 53 -2.71 -11.64 13.05
N VAL A 54 -2.78 -12.72 12.29
CA VAL A 54 -2.57 -14.07 12.81
C VAL A 54 -1.59 -14.81 11.89
N MET A 55 -0.93 -15.83 12.45
CA MET A 55 -0.13 -16.76 11.67
C MET A 55 -0.91 -18.05 11.47
N VAL A 56 -0.85 -18.58 10.25
CA VAL A 56 -1.51 -19.83 9.89
C VAL A 56 -0.47 -20.81 9.38
N SER A 57 -0.37 -21.94 10.05
CA SER A 57 0.54 -23.04 9.66
C SER A 57 -0.09 -23.92 8.59
N GLY A 58 0.73 -24.76 7.92
CA GLY A 58 0.25 -25.62 6.85
C GLY A 58 -0.79 -26.65 7.26
N ASP A 59 -0.85 -26.97 8.56
CA ASP A 59 -1.88 -27.88 9.12
C ASP A 59 -3.18 -27.14 9.53
N GLY A 60 -3.24 -25.83 9.30
CA GLY A 60 -4.39 -25.01 9.66
C GLY A 60 -4.33 -24.41 11.06
N THR A 61 -3.27 -24.65 11.82
CA THR A 61 -3.12 -24.05 13.15
C THR A 61 -2.97 -22.54 13.04
N VAL A 62 -3.75 -21.80 13.85
CA VAL A 62 -3.76 -20.35 13.88
C VAL A 62 -3.17 -19.86 15.20
N THR A 63 -2.22 -18.93 15.14
CA THR A 63 -1.64 -18.28 16.33
C THR A 63 -1.72 -16.77 16.20
N ASN A 64 -1.87 -16.08 17.33
CA ASN A 64 -1.92 -14.62 17.38
C ASN A 64 -0.49 -14.06 17.34
N ASP A 65 0.13 -14.10 16.17
CA ASP A 65 1.51 -13.69 15.98
C ASP A 65 1.74 -13.14 14.59
N THR A 66 2.94 -12.62 14.34
CA THR A 66 3.45 -12.23 13.02
C THR A 66 4.94 -12.50 13.01
N TYR A 67 5.52 -12.55 11.81
CA TYR A 67 6.97 -12.46 11.72
C TYR A 67 7.43 -11.11 12.25
N PRO A 68 8.55 -11.03 13.02
CA PRO A 68 9.06 -9.74 13.49
C PRO A 68 9.29 -8.74 12.36
N GLN A 69 9.70 -9.24 11.19
CA GLN A 69 10.01 -8.41 10.03
C GLN A 69 8.77 -7.74 9.40
N THR A 70 7.58 -8.27 9.65
CA THR A 70 6.34 -7.76 9.04
C THR A 70 5.36 -7.16 10.05
N ARG A 71 5.78 -6.92 11.29
CA ARG A 71 4.91 -6.35 12.33
C ARG A 71 4.31 -5.02 11.94
N GLU A 72 5.04 -4.22 11.18
CA GLU A 72 4.61 -2.90 10.75
C GLU A 72 4.03 -2.91 9.33
N PHE A 73 3.65 -4.09 8.83
CA PHE A 73 2.94 -4.23 7.55
C PHE A 73 1.44 -3.99 7.75
N ASP A 74 1.12 -2.88 8.40
CA ASP A 74 -0.20 -2.58 8.93
C ASP A 74 -0.78 -1.27 8.39
N GLY A 75 -0.15 -0.69 7.39
CA GLY A 75 -0.57 0.58 6.81
C GLY A 75 -1.33 0.45 5.51
N GLY A 76 -0.87 1.19 4.51
CA GLY A 76 -1.48 1.23 3.18
C GLY A 76 -0.66 0.50 2.13
N PHE A 77 -1.37 -0.08 1.17
CA PHE A 77 -0.78 -0.84 0.08
C PHE A 77 -1.43 -0.46 -1.24
N THR A 78 -0.60 -0.29 -2.27
CA THR A 78 -1.05 -0.06 -3.63
C THR A 78 -0.24 -0.94 -4.58
N VAL A 79 -0.92 -1.63 -5.49
CA VAL A 79 -0.27 -2.38 -6.56
C VAL A 79 -0.61 -1.72 -7.88
N LEU A 80 0.41 -1.35 -8.64
CA LEU A 80 0.29 -0.76 -9.97
C LEU A 80 1.04 -1.61 -10.99
N GLU A 81 0.61 -1.52 -12.24
CA GLU A 81 1.33 -2.10 -13.37
C GLU A 81 1.65 -1.01 -14.37
N VAL A 82 2.94 -0.75 -14.59
CA VAL A 82 3.43 0.33 -15.46
C VAL A 82 4.59 -0.17 -16.31
N PRO A 83 4.88 0.51 -17.45
CA PRO A 83 5.97 0.11 -18.33
C PRO A 83 7.36 0.27 -17.73
N THR A 84 7.59 1.29 -16.89
CA THR A 84 8.93 1.64 -16.41
C THR A 84 8.93 1.94 -14.92
N ARG A 85 10.10 1.76 -14.31
CA ARG A 85 10.31 2.12 -12.91
C ARG A 85 10.12 3.63 -12.68
N GLU A 86 10.53 4.45 -13.65
CA GLU A 86 10.37 5.90 -13.55
C GLU A 86 8.91 6.31 -13.42
N GLU A 87 8.02 5.65 -14.15
CA GLU A 87 6.58 5.90 -14.02
C GLU A 87 6.07 5.44 -12.64
N ALA A 88 6.55 4.31 -12.13
CA ALA A 88 6.20 3.84 -10.79
C ALA A 88 6.62 4.85 -9.72
N LEU A 89 7.80 5.45 -9.86
CA LEU A 89 8.29 6.49 -8.95
C LEU A 89 7.39 7.73 -8.96
N VAL A 90 6.91 8.13 -10.13
CA VAL A 90 5.97 9.27 -10.25
C VAL A 90 4.67 8.97 -9.51
N TRP A 91 4.11 7.78 -9.67
CA TRP A 91 2.89 7.38 -8.95
C TRP A 91 3.12 7.30 -7.43
N ALA A 92 4.26 6.75 -7.01
CA ALA A 92 4.61 6.70 -5.59
C ALA A 92 4.68 8.10 -4.98
N ALA A 93 5.25 9.07 -5.72
CA ALA A 93 5.30 10.46 -5.27
C ALA A 93 3.91 11.07 -5.12
N LYS A 94 2.99 10.79 -6.06
CA LYS A 94 1.60 11.26 -5.96
C LYS A 94 0.90 10.69 -4.72
N ILE A 95 1.11 9.41 -4.44
CA ILE A 95 0.56 8.76 -3.25
C ILE A 95 1.17 9.37 -1.99
N ALA A 96 2.48 9.61 -1.99
CA ALA A 96 3.16 10.22 -0.85
C ALA A 96 2.60 11.60 -0.51
N VAL A 97 2.32 12.41 -1.53
CA VAL A 97 1.70 13.73 -1.33
C VAL A 97 0.30 13.58 -0.74
N SER A 98 -0.53 12.70 -1.29
CA SER A 98 -1.91 12.53 -0.85
C SER A 98 -2.02 11.93 0.54
N CYS A 99 -1.16 10.98 0.90
CA CYS A 99 -1.15 10.33 2.20
C CYS A 99 -0.30 11.08 3.25
N ARG A 100 0.42 12.11 2.84
CA ARG A 100 1.29 12.94 3.70
C ARG A 100 2.38 12.14 4.39
N CYS A 101 2.89 11.10 3.72
CA CYS A 101 4.01 10.30 4.21
C CYS A 101 4.76 9.68 3.04
N ALA A 102 6.05 9.46 3.23
CA ALA A 102 6.89 8.81 2.21
C ALA A 102 6.39 7.39 1.95
N GLN A 103 6.52 6.96 0.71
CA GLN A 103 6.13 5.63 0.28
C GLN A 103 7.36 4.79 0.00
N GLU A 104 7.28 3.51 0.33
CA GLU A 104 8.27 2.53 -0.09
C GLU A 104 7.83 1.93 -1.41
N LEU A 105 8.76 1.76 -2.35
CA LEU A 105 8.50 1.15 -3.65
C LEU A 105 9.26 -0.17 -3.75
N ARG A 106 8.55 -1.24 -4.08
CA ARG A 106 9.12 -2.56 -4.35
C ARG A 106 8.64 -3.06 -5.69
N GLU A 107 9.51 -3.73 -6.41
CA GLU A 107 9.19 -4.33 -7.70
C GLU A 107 8.85 -5.80 -7.49
N PHE A 108 7.73 -6.25 -8.08
CA PHE A 108 7.42 -7.67 -8.08
C PHE A 108 8.28 -8.38 -9.11
N GLN A 109 8.72 -9.59 -8.75
CA GLN A 109 9.36 -10.47 -9.71
C GLN A 109 8.34 -10.83 -10.81
N TYR A 110 8.78 -10.81 -12.06
CA TYR A 110 7.92 -11.22 -13.17
C TYR A 110 7.55 -12.70 -13.03
N ASP A 111 6.27 -12.99 -13.09
CA ASP A 111 5.73 -14.34 -13.08
C ASP A 111 4.45 -14.35 -13.92
N PRO A 112 4.45 -15.05 -15.07
CA PRO A 112 3.27 -15.11 -15.93
C PRO A 112 2.11 -15.89 -15.32
N GLU A 113 2.35 -16.63 -14.23
CA GLU A 113 1.32 -17.40 -13.53
C GLU A 113 0.63 -16.62 -12.41
N SER A 114 1.06 -15.39 -12.15
CA SER A 114 0.48 -14.61 -11.06
C SER A 114 -0.01 -13.22 -11.45
#